data_b02dfd64d38b9a7cfb95735c39b977dd
#
_entry.id   b02dfd64d38b9a7cfb95735c39b977dd
#
_cell.length_a   1.000
_cell.length_b   1.000
_cell.length_c   1.000
_cell.angle_alpha   90.00
_cell.angle_beta   90.00
_cell.angle_gamma   90.00
#
_symmetry.space_group_name_H-M   'P 1'
#
loop_
_entity.id
_entity.type
_entity.pdbx_description
1 polymer ?
#
loop_
_entity_poly.entity_id
_entity_poly.type
_entity_poly.pdbx_seq_one_letter_code
_entity_poly.pdbx_strand_id
1 'polypeptide(L)'
;MTSHDPEKVAREVLARMSSRDFDGVGELLADNFEFDLAYAPEMLPMPTRGREAFIELTTTIIGAMFNPMVLTVTNAYPCADGATVVLEYTSDGTVTHNGNRYQNRYAGIFRANDDGRLELWREFHNPEEATRALGG
;
A
#
# COMPACT_ATOMS: atom_id res chain seq x y z
N MET A 1 8.06 13.17 25.24
CA MET A 1 8.29 12.91 23.84
C MET A 1 7.23 11.98 23.28
N THR A 2 6.66 12.35 22.19
CA THR A 2 5.67 11.51 21.55
C THR A 2 6.39 10.55 20.60
N SER A 3 6.19 9.28 20.82
CA SER A 3 6.70 8.26 19.91
C SER A 3 5.64 8.01 18.83
N HIS A 4 6.01 8.20 17.60
CA HIS A 4 5.15 7.90 16.47
C HIS A 4 5.52 6.53 15.95
N ASP A 5 4.71 5.55 16.28
CA ASP A 5 4.95 4.17 15.93
C ASP A 5 4.64 3.94 14.44
N PRO A 6 5.67 3.78 13.58
CA PRO A 6 5.45 3.58 12.16
C PRO A 6 4.71 2.27 11.87
N GLU A 7 4.90 1.25 12.69
CA GLU A 7 4.17 -0.01 12.51
C GLU A 7 2.68 0.18 12.69
N LYS A 8 2.27 0.95 13.70
CA LYS A 8 0.86 1.16 13.98
C LYS A 8 0.17 1.86 12.83
N VAL A 9 0.74 2.96 12.31
CA VAL A 9 0.11 3.70 11.21
C VAL A 9 0.15 2.87 9.92
N ALA A 10 1.23 2.13 9.66
CA ALA A 10 1.32 1.29 8.47
C ALA A 10 0.27 0.18 8.49
N ARG A 11 0.09 -0.49 9.63
CA ARG A 11 -0.94 -1.54 9.78
C ARG A 11 -2.34 -0.96 9.58
N GLU A 12 -2.59 0.23 10.10
CA GLU A 12 -3.89 0.88 9.95
C GLU A 12 -4.16 1.25 8.50
N VAL A 13 -3.14 1.73 7.77
CA VAL A 13 -3.25 2.01 6.34
C VAL A 13 -3.66 0.75 5.59
N LEU A 14 -2.99 -0.37 5.84
CA LEU A 14 -3.31 -1.63 5.16
C LEU A 14 -4.70 -2.14 5.53
N ALA A 15 -5.13 -1.95 6.78
CA ALA A 15 -6.48 -2.35 7.20
C ALA A 15 -7.55 -1.52 6.50
N ARG A 16 -7.36 -0.21 6.38
CA ARG A 16 -8.30 0.66 5.67
C ARG A 16 -8.31 0.41 4.17
N MET A 17 -7.15 0.11 3.59
CA MET A 17 -7.09 -0.34 2.20
C MET A 17 -7.94 -1.58 1.98
N SER A 18 -7.82 -2.56 2.89
CA SER A 18 -8.57 -3.82 2.81
C SER A 18 -10.08 -3.60 2.92
N SER A 19 -10.51 -2.66 3.72
CA SER A 19 -11.94 -2.34 3.89
C SER A 19 -12.45 -1.36 2.84
N ARG A 20 -11.59 -0.93 1.92
CA ARG A 20 -11.91 0.04 0.86
C ARG A 20 -12.29 1.42 1.40
N ASP A 21 -11.81 1.75 2.57
CA ASP A 21 -11.97 3.07 3.18
C ASP A 21 -10.82 3.97 2.72
N PHE A 22 -10.81 4.35 1.44
CA PHE A 22 -9.72 5.11 0.85
C PHE A 22 -9.64 6.54 1.40
N ASP A 23 -10.77 7.14 1.73
CA ASP A 23 -10.77 8.45 2.40
C ASP A 23 -10.13 8.33 3.78
N GLY A 24 -10.44 7.26 4.50
CA GLY A 24 -9.82 6.98 5.80
C GLY A 24 -8.31 6.75 5.68
N VAL A 25 -7.85 6.13 4.59
CA VAL A 25 -6.41 6.01 4.32
C VAL A 25 -5.81 7.41 4.22
N GLY A 26 -6.45 8.31 3.48
CA GLY A 26 -5.96 9.68 3.31
C GLY A 26 -5.74 10.41 4.62
N GLU A 27 -6.56 10.16 5.63
CA GLU A 27 -6.41 10.76 6.95
C GLU A 27 -5.11 10.36 7.65
N LEU A 28 -4.52 9.25 7.28
CA LEU A 28 -3.30 8.72 7.86
C LEU A 28 -2.04 9.15 7.11
N LEU A 29 -2.18 9.81 5.97
CA LEU A 29 -1.08 10.18 5.10
C LEU A 29 -0.66 11.62 5.32
N ALA A 30 0.66 11.87 5.25
CA ALA A 30 1.20 13.23 5.22
C ALA A 30 0.86 13.90 3.89
N ASP A 31 0.84 15.24 3.86
CA ASP A 31 0.58 15.98 2.63
C ASP A 31 1.59 15.65 1.53
N ASN A 32 2.84 15.44 1.92
CA ASN A 32 3.93 15.11 1.01
C ASN A 32 4.13 13.60 0.83
N PHE A 33 3.12 12.81 1.12
CA PHE A 33 3.21 11.35 1.03
C PHE A 33 3.69 10.90 -0.35
N GLU A 34 4.53 9.88 -0.35
CA GLU A 34 5.03 9.26 -1.58
C GLU A 34 4.74 7.76 -1.56
N PHE A 35 4.12 7.27 -2.63
CA PHE A 35 3.92 5.84 -2.87
C PHE A 35 4.78 5.42 -4.04
N ASP A 36 5.58 4.38 -3.86
CA ASP A 36 6.47 3.87 -4.89
C ASP A 36 6.30 2.36 -5.01
N LEU A 37 5.62 1.92 -6.07
CA LEU A 37 5.53 0.51 -6.40
C LEU A 37 6.76 0.18 -7.24
N ALA A 38 7.76 -0.46 -6.62
CA ALA A 38 9.10 -0.60 -7.21
C ALA A 38 9.12 -1.33 -8.56
N TYR A 39 8.23 -2.30 -8.74
CA TYR A 39 8.15 -3.07 -9.98
C TYR A 39 6.86 -2.78 -10.75
N ALA A 40 6.42 -1.52 -10.69
CA ALA A 40 5.20 -1.10 -11.39
C ALA A 40 5.36 -1.27 -12.90
N PRO A 41 4.25 -1.61 -13.61
CA PRO A 41 4.29 -1.64 -15.07
C PRO A 41 4.47 -0.21 -15.62
N GLU A 42 4.98 -0.12 -16.85
CA GLU A 42 5.26 1.17 -17.50
C GLU A 42 4.07 2.12 -17.51
N MET A 43 2.88 1.58 -17.69
CA MET A 43 1.66 2.38 -17.75
C MET A 43 1.30 3.05 -16.42
N LEU A 44 1.98 2.68 -15.34
CA LEU A 44 1.75 3.19 -14.01
C LEU A 44 3.00 3.92 -13.53
N PRO A 45 3.18 5.18 -13.93
CA PRO A 45 4.41 5.90 -13.59
C PRO A 45 4.55 6.09 -12.08
N MET A 46 5.77 5.90 -11.59
CA MET A 46 6.11 5.99 -10.18
C MET A 46 7.30 6.94 -9.97
N PRO A 47 7.42 7.54 -8.79
CA PRO A 47 6.48 7.42 -7.65
C PRO A 47 5.24 8.30 -7.81
N THR A 48 4.19 7.94 -7.06
CA THR A 48 3.01 8.78 -6.91
C THR A 48 3.27 9.72 -5.74
N ARG A 49 3.21 11.01 -5.98
CA ARG A 49 3.52 12.02 -4.97
C ARG A 49 2.28 12.80 -4.56
N GLY A 50 2.10 12.91 -3.25
CA GLY A 50 1.00 13.63 -2.65
C GLY A 50 -0.14 12.74 -2.25
N ARG A 51 -0.77 13.10 -1.13
CA ARG A 51 -1.90 12.35 -0.58
C ARG A 51 -3.05 12.23 -1.56
N GLU A 52 -3.43 13.33 -2.18
CA GLU A 52 -4.59 13.34 -3.09
C GLU A 52 -4.35 12.50 -4.33
N ALA A 53 -3.13 12.55 -4.89
CA ALA A 53 -2.78 11.71 -6.03
C ALA A 53 -2.86 10.22 -5.70
N PHE A 54 -2.45 9.86 -4.48
CA PHE A 54 -2.53 8.46 -4.04
C PHE A 54 -3.98 8.03 -3.84
N ILE A 55 -4.82 8.87 -3.25
CA ILE A 55 -6.25 8.56 -3.08
C ILE A 55 -6.90 8.34 -4.46
N GLU A 56 -6.59 9.19 -5.42
CA GLU A 56 -7.09 9.03 -6.78
C GLU A 56 -6.60 7.72 -7.41
N LEU A 57 -5.32 7.39 -7.26
CA LEU A 57 -4.75 6.14 -7.76
C LEU A 57 -5.48 4.93 -7.18
N THR A 58 -5.70 4.92 -5.87
CA THR A 58 -6.36 3.78 -5.22
C THR A 58 -7.82 3.69 -5.57
N THR A 59 -8.51 4.80 -5.73
CA THR A 59 -9.94 4.82 -6.02
C THR A 59 -10.23 4.47 -7.47
N THR A 60 -9.47 5.06 -8.41
CA THR A 60 -9.82 4.97 -9.83
C THR A 60 -9.07 3.86 -10.57
N ILE A 61 -7.94 3.40 -10.05
CA ILE A 61 -7.12 2.38 -10.70
C ILE A 61 -7.07 1.11 -9.87
N ILE A 62 -6.35 1.12 -8.75
CA ILE A 62 -6.12 -0.09 -7.97
C ILE A 62 -7.43 -0.65 -7.41
N GLY A 63 -8.25 0.21 -6.83
CA GLY A 63 -9.55 -0.18 -6.26
C GLY A 63 -10.55 -0.60 -7.32
N ALA A 64 -10.43 -0.09 -8.54
CA ALA A 64 -11.27 -0.50 -9.65
C ALA A 64 -10.83 -1.84 -10.24
N MET A 65 -9.53 -2.13 -10.24
CA MET A 65 -8.98 -3.38 -10.76
C MET A 65 -9.26 -4.58 -9.86
N PHE A 66 -9.22 -4.37 -8.55
CA PHE A 66 -9.36 -5.44 -7.56
C PHE A 66 -10.46 -5.11 -6.56
N ASN A 67 -11.43 -6.01 -6.44
CA ASN A 67 -12.51 -5.85 -5.46
C ASN A 67 -13.15 -7.22 -5.18
N PRO A 68 -13.01 -7.75 -3.96
CA PRO A 68 -12.24 -7.20 -2.85
C PRO A 68 -10.74 -7.40 -3.00
N MET A 69 -9.96 -6.82 -2.12
CA MET A 69 -8.55 -7.16 -1.94
C MET A 69 -8.20 -6.98 -0.47
N VAL A 70 -7.91 -8.08 0.21
CA VAL A 70 -7.60 -8.09 1.64
C VAL A 70 -6.10 -8.25 1.81
N LEU A 71 -5.52 -7.36 2.59
CA LEU A 71 -4.09 -7.36 2.91
C LEU A 71 -3.90 -7.88 4.33
N THR A 72 -3.00 -8.84 4.50
CA THR A 72 -2.74 -9.47 5.80
C THR A 72 -1.26 -9.36 6.13
N VAL A 73 -0.94 -8.68 7.23
CA VAL A 73 0.44 -8.54 7.68
C VAL A 73 0.89 -9.84 8.33
N THR A 74 2.05 -10.33 7.91
CA THR A 74 2.63 -11.57 8.43
C THR A 74 3.84 -11.32 9.33
N ASN A 75 4.62 -10.28 9.06
CA ASN A 75 5.82 -9.96 9.84
C ASN A 75 6.05 -8.45 9.86
N ALA A 76 6.72 -7.95 10.90
CA ALA A 76 7.10 -6.56 11.03
C ALA A 76 8.53 -6.45 11.53
N TYR A 77 9.30 -5.56 10.90
CA TYR A 77 10.72 -5.35 11.21
C TYR A 77 10.95 -3.85 11.42
N PRO A 78 11.01 -3.37 12.69
CA PRO A 78 11.29 -1.97 12.94
C PRO A 78 12.72 -1.62 12.52
N CYS A 79 12.90 -0.46 11.92
CA CYS A 79 14.22 0.02 11.53
C CYS A 79 14.87 0.83 12.65
N ALA A 80 16.20 0.98 12.55
CA ALA A 80 16.98 1.64 13.58
C ALA A 80 16.69 3.13 13.74
N ASP A 81 16.10 3.78 12.70
CA ASP A 81 15.78 5.21 12.75
C ASP A 81 14.57 5.53 13.64
N GLY A 82 13.82 4.52 14.08
CA GLY A 82 12.63 4.71 14.90
C GLY A 82 11.43 5.28 14.15
N ALA A 83 11.58 5.58 12.87
CA ALA A 83 10.54 6.20 12.03
C ALA A 83 10.05 5.28 10.91
N THR A 84 10.79 4.21 10.64
CA THR A 84 10.54 3.31 9.52
C THR A 84 10.28 1.89 10.00
N VAL A 85 9.37 1.20 9.34
CA VAL A 85 9.12 -0.22 9.56
C VAL A 85 9.05 -0.90 8.20
N VAL A 86 9.57 -2.12 8.13
CA VAL A 86 9.34 -3.00 6.98
C VAL A 86 8.27 -4.00 7.38
N LEU A 87 7.20 -4.06 6.61
CA LEU A 87 6.16 -5.07 6.80
C LEU A 87 6.23 -6.09 5.67
N GLU A 88 6.08 -7.36 6.03
CA GLU A 88 5.76 -8.39 5.05
C GLU A 88 4.27 -8.67 5.14
N TYR A 89 3.61 -8.74 4.00
CA TYR A 89 2.17 -8.97 3.95
C TYR A 89 1.78 -9.68 2.67
N THR A 90 0.55 -10.16 2.66
CA THR A 90 -0.02 -10.87 1.51
C THR A 90 -1.29 -10.18 1.07
N SER A 91 -1.68 -10.40 -0.18
CA SER A 91 -2.99 -10.01 -0.66
C SER A 91 -3.80 -11.24 -1.07
N ASP A 92 -5.11 -11.13 -0.96
CA ASP A 92 -6.06 -12.07 -1.51
C ASP A 92 -7.26 -11.28 -2.01
N GLY A 93 -7.49 -11.33 -3.30
CA GLY A 93 -8.54 -10.53 -3.89
C GLY A 93 -9.06 -11.12 -5.19
N THR A 94 -9.93 -10.35 -5.83
CA THR A 94 -10.57 -10.73 -7.08
C THR A 94 -10.37 -9.62 -8.10
N VAL A 95 -9.93 -9.98 -9.30
CA VAL A 95 -9.83 -9.05 -10.42
C VAL A 95 -11.24 -8.76 -10.93
N THR A 96 -11.61 -7.50 -10.99
CA THR A 96 -12.97 -7.09 -11.28
C THR A 96 -13.42 -7.49 -12.68
N HIS A 97 -12.57 -7.30 -13.69
CA HIS A 97 -12.98 -7.48 -15.09
C HIS A 97 -13.05 -8.95 -15.55
N ASN A 98 -12.34 -9.86 -14.89
CA ASN A 98 -12.32 -11.26 -15.33
C ASN A 98 -12.66 -12.29 -14.24
N GLY A 99 -12.83 -11.84 -13.00
CA GLY A 99 -13.17 -12.73 -11.88
C GLY A 99 -12.03 -13.59 -11.37
N ASN A 100 -10.81 -13.42 -11.90
CA ASN A 100 -9.67 -14.21 -11.46
C ASN A 100 -9.28 -13.87 -10.03
N ARG A 101 -8.82 -14.88 -9.30
CA ARG A 101 -8.25 -14.69 -7.97
C ARG A 101 -6.86 -14.08 -8.11
N TYR A 102 -6.60 -13.06 -7.30
CA TYR A 102 -5.29 -12.43 -7.23
C TYR A 102 -4.71 -12.65 -5.84
N GLN A 103 -3.55 -13.30 -5.78
CA GLN A 103 -2.79 -13.48 -4.55
C GLN A 103 -1.36 -13.05 -4.80
N ASN A 104 -0.80 -12.30 -3.85
CA ASN A 104 0.58 -11.84 -3.97
C ASN A 104 1.24 -11.78 -2.61
N ARG A 105 2.56 -11.65 -2.62
CA ARG A 105 3.37 -11.44 -1.42
C ARG A 105 4.11 -10.13 -1.59
N TYR A 106 4.21 -9.38 -0.49
CA TYR A 106 4.79 -8.05 -0.51
C TYR A 106 5.79 -7.86 0.61
N ALA A 107 6.77 -6.99 0.34
CA ALA A 107 7.51 -6.31 1.37
C ALA A 107 7.28 -4.82 1.17
N GLY A 108 6.90 -4.12 2.20
CA GLY A 108 6.67 -2.68 2.14
C GLY A 108 7.55 -1.94 3.12
N ILE A 109 8.14 -0.84 2.67
CA ILE A 109 8.88 0.07 3.53
C ILE A 109 7.96 1.23 3.83
N PHE A 110 7.68 1.46 5.12
CA PHE A 110 6.75 2.49 5.57
C PHE A 110 7.49 3.43 6.51
N ARG A 111 7.44 4.73 6.25
CA ARG A 111 8.05 5.72 7.15
C ARG A 111 7.02 6.75 7.60
N ALA A 112 6.97 6.99 8.91
CA ALA A 112 6.12 8.00 9.52
C ALA A 112 6.89 9.30 9.74
N ASN A 113 6.19 10.43 9.62
CA ASN A 113 6.76 11.72 9.93
C ASN A 113 6.58 12.07 11.42
N ASP A 114 7.03 13.26 11.82
CA ASP A 114 6.95 13.69 13.21
C ASP A 114 5.52 13.85 13.74
N ASP A 115 4.55 13.98 12.84
CA ASP A 115 3.13 14.09 13.21
C ASP A 115 2.47 12.70 13.32
N GLY A 116 3.22 11.63 13.09
CA GLY A 116 2.67 10.27 13.12
C GLY A 116 1.91 9.88 11.87
N ARG A 117 2.03 10.65 10.81
CA ARG A 117 1.42 10.35 9.51
C ARG A 117 2.43 9.66 8.62
N LEU A 118 1.91 8.83 7.72
CA LEU A 118 2.76 8.10 6.78
C LEU A 118 3.27 9.05 5.69
N GLU A 119 4.59 9.14 5.52
CA GLU A 119 5.19 9.97 4.48
C GLU A 119 5.77 9.15 3.33
N LEU A 120 5.99 7.84 3.53
CA LEU A 120 6.54 6.97 2.49
C LEU A 120 5.92 5.58 2.61
N TRP A 121 5.53 5.03 1.47
CA TRP A 121 5.19 3.62 1.32
C TRP A 121 5.84 3.13 0.02
N ARG A 122 6.89 2.33 0.15
CA ARG A 122 7.55 1.70 -1.00
C ARG A 122 7.25 0.23 -0.98
N GLU A 123 6.62 -0.27 -2.03
CA GLU A 123 6.10 -1.62 -2.07
C GLU A 123 6.83 -2.46 -3.11
N PHE A 124 7.20 -3.66 -2.71
CA PHE A 124 7.80 -4.68 -3.58
C PHE A 124 6.85 -5.85 -3.65
N HIS A 125 6.51 -6.27 -4.86
CA HIS A 125 5.58 -7.37 -5.09
C HIS A 125 6.11 -8.28 -6.19
N ASN A 126 5.43 -9.40 -6.43
CA ASN A 126 5.75 -10.27 -7.57
C ASN A 126 4.92 -9.81 -8.77
N PRO A 127 5.54 -9.16 -9.77
CA PRO A 127 4.78 -8.66 -10.92
C PRO A 127 4.21 -9.77 -11.80
N GLU A 128 4.79 -10.97 -11.79
CA GLU A 128 4.26 -12.09 -12.57
C GLU A 128 2.90 -12.53 -12.08
N GLU A 129 2.68 -12.53 -10.76
CA GLU A 129 1.38 -12.89 -10.21
C GLU A 129 0.30 -11.87 -10.60
N ALA A 130 0.66 -10.58 -10.58
CA ALA A 130 -0.27 -9.53 -11.01
C ALA A 130 -0.61 -9.70 -12.50
N THR A 131 0.38 -9.93 -13.35
CA THR A 131 0.18 -10.13 -14.78
C THR A 131 -0.73 -11.33 -15.05
N ARG A 132 -0.47 -12.45 -14.36
CA ARG A 132 -1.27 -13.65 -14.52
C ARG A 132 -2.73 -13.43 -14.14
N ALA A 133 -2.97 -12.80 -12.99
CA ALA A 133 -4.32 -12.52 -12.51
C ALA A 133 -5.07 -11.60 -13.47
N LEU A 134 -4.40 -10.60 -14.02
CA LEU A 134 -5.00 -9.64 -14.94
C LEU A 134 -5.22 -10.21 -16.36
N GLY A 135 -4.80 -11.43 -16.60
CA GLY A 135 -5.08 -12.13 -17.87
C GLY A 135 -4.01 -11.91 -18.93
N GLY A 136 -2.89 -11.42 -18.54
CA GLY A 136 -1.81 -11.15 -19.46
C GLY A 136 -0.54 -11.85 -19.13
#